data_3581eddf3eea958725daa5815f7acf69
#
_entry.id   3581eddf3eea958725daa5815f7acf69
#
_cell.length_a   1.000
_cell.length_b   1.000
_cell.length_c   1.000
_cell.angle_alpha   90.00
_cell.angle_beta   90.00
_cell.angle_gamma   90.00
#
_symmetry.space_group_name_H-M   'P 1'
#
loop_
_entity.id
_entity.type
_entity.pdbx_description
1 polymer ?
#
loop_
_entity_poly.entity_id
_entity_poly.type
_entity_poly.pdbx_seq_one_letter_code
_entity_poly.pdbx_strand_id
1 'polypeptide(L)'
;MPIASGALVAAFAPEGRLRASINAGNPVLAHRDAVTGEAGGVSVDLARALGRELGLEVELIVFGRAAESVDAVRSERADVGFFAIDPARSQGLRFTAPYVLIEGSYLVAQGSPVRDNAGVDRPGTRVAAGQGSAYDLFLSRELRAAQVERVAGAPAVLDALKAGQADVAAGIRQVLEGWAAADPSLRLLPGRFMVIRQAMGLPAGRGDEAAEVLAGFVERMKASGFVAGALARHGIEGASVAPG
;
A
#
# COMPACT_ATOMS: atom_id res chain seq x y z
N MET A 1 17.45 6.79 -25.54
CA MET A 1 17.68 6.98 -24.11
C MET A 1 19.09 6.51 -23.78
N PRO A 2 19.87 7.17 -22.92
CA PRO A 2 21.14 6.62 -22.48
C PRO A 2 20.87 5.28 -21.78
N ILE A 3 21.60 4.25 -22.20
CA ILE A 3 21.59 2.94 -21.54
C ILE A 3 22.12 3.19 -20.12
N ALA A 4 21.41 2.73 -19.10
CA ALA A 4 21.84 2.85 -17.72
C ALA A 4 23.26 2.28 -17.58
N SER A 5 24.12 2.94 -16.80
CA SER A 5 25.49 2.43 -16.60
C SER A 5 25.45 1.05 -15.95
N GLY A 6 26.43 0.19 -16.24
CA GLY A 6 26.48 -1.14 -15.62
C GLY A 6 26.49 -1.07 -14.08
N ALA A 7 27.06 -0.03 -13.49
CA ALA A 7 27.04 0.21 -12.04
C ALA A 7 25.63 0.53 -11.52
N LEU A 8 24.88 1.35 -12.25
CA LEU A 8 23.50 1.66 -11.89
C LEU A 8 22.59 0.42 -12.02
N VAL A 9 22.74 -0.35 -13.10
CA VAL A 9 22.01 -1.62 -13.27
C VAL A 9 22.31 -2.58 -12.12
N ALA A 10 23.58 -2.72 -11.72
CA ALA A 10 23.99 -3.56 -10.60
C ALA A 10 23.42 -3.05 -9.25
N ALA A 11 23.25 -1.73 -9.08
CA ALA A 11 22.63 -1.17 -7.89
C ALA A 11 21.13 -1.54 -7.78
N PHE A 12 20.41 -1.64 -8.91
CA PHE A 12 19.01 -2.10 -8.92
C PHE A 12 18.88 -3.62 -8.91
N ALA A 13 19.81 -4.34 -9.50
CA ALA A 13 19.70 -5.77 -9.73
C ALA A 13 21.04 -6.49 -9.50
N PRO A 14 21.50 -6.62 -8.25
CA PRO A 14 22.78 -7.26 -7.93
C PRO A 14 22.83 -8.73 -8.36
N GLU A 15 21.69 -9.38 -8.55
CA GLU A 15 21.56 -10.76 -9.02
C GLU A 15 21.24 -10.86 -10.54
N GLY A 16 21.35 -9.75 -11.28
CA GLY A 16 21.14 -9.70 -12.73
C GLY A 16 19.68 -9.61 -13.17
N ARG A 17 18.72 -9.58 -12.23
CA ARG A 17 17.28 -9.38 -12.46
C ARG A 17 16.69 -8.45 -11.41
N LEU A 18 15.65 -7.71 -11.76
CA LEU A 18 14.95 -6.81 -10.84
C LEU A 18 13.92 -7.59 -10.04
N ARG A 19 14.18 -7.82 -8.75
CA ARG A 19 13.24 -8.46 -7.83
C ARG A 19 12.31 -7.40 -7.26
N ALA A 20 11.03 -7.45 -7.62
CA ALA A 20 10.02 -6.51 -7.18
C ALA A 20 9.10 -7.11 -6.12
N SER A 21 9.07 -6.51 -4.94
CA SER A 21 8.19 -6.89 -3.84
C SER A 21 6.79 -6.33 -4.08
N ILE A 22 5.81 -7.20 -4.23
CA ILE A 22 4.42 -6.88 -4.54
C ILE A 22 3.52 -7.23 -3.35
N ASN A 23 2.79 -6.24 -2.83
CA ASN A 23 1.84 -6.41 -1.75
C ASN A 23 0.42 -6.65 -2.28
N ALA A 24 0.01 -7.90 -2.44
CA ALA A 24 -1.35 -8.27 -2.83
C ALA A 24 -2.39 -8.08 -1.70
N GLY A 25 -1.95 -7.79 -0.47
CA GLY A 25 -2.84 -7.37 0.62
C GLY A 25 -3.41 -5.95 0.45
N ASN A 26 -2.96 -5.21 -0.57
CA ASN A 26 -3.56 -3.94 -1.01
C ASN A 26 -4.20 -4.13 -2.41
N PRO A 27 -5.48 -4.53 -2.47
CA PRO A 27 -6.15 -4.87 -3.74
C PRO A 27 -6.34 -3.67 -4.67
N VAL A 28 -6.20 -2.45 -4.17
CA VAL A 28 -6.22 -1.22 -5.01
C VAL A 28 -5.00 -1.16 -5.93
N LEU A 29 -3.85 -1.68 -5.51
CA LEU A 29 -2.61 -1.56 -6.26
C LEU A 29 -2.06 -2.87 -6.80
N ALA A 30 -2.43 -4.00 -6.19
CA ALA A 30 -1.98 -5.31 -6.65
C ALA A 30 -2.98 -6.40 -6.25
N HIS A 31 -3.09 -7.42 -7.08
CA HIS A 31 -3.92 -8.59 -6.83
C HIS A 31 -3.26 -9.84 -7.43
N ARG A 32 -3.74 -11.00 -7.02
CA ARG A 32 -3.51 -12.26 -7.74
C ARG A 32 -4.77 -12.61 -8.53
N ASP A 33 -4.60 -12.95 -9.79
CA ASP A 33 -5.68 -13.54 -10.56
C ASP A 33 -6.08 -14.88 -9.94
N ALA A 34 -7.39 -15.08 -9.71
CA ALA A 34 -7.90 -16.25 -9.01
C ALA A 34 -7.77 -17.55 -9.82
N VAL A 35 -7.64 -17.45 -11.15
CA VAL A 35 -7.58 -18.60 -12.06
C VAL A 35 -6.14 -18.94 -12.39
N THR A 36 -5.34 -17.93 -12.81
CA THR A 36 -3.95 -18.14 -13.25
C THR A 36 -2.95 -18.07 -12.11
N GLY A 37 -3.31 -17.44 -10.98
CA GLY A 37 -2.39 -17.14 -9.88
C GLY A 37 -1.40 -16.00 -10.17
N GLU A 38 -1.46 -15.43 -11.38
CA GLU A 38 -0.55 -14.34 -11.77
C GLU A 38 -0.83 -13.07 -11.01
N ALA A 39 0.24 -12.32 -10.73
CA ALA A 39 0.12 -11.01 -10.12
C ALA A 39 -0.19 -9.94 -11.17
N GLY A 40 -1.14 -9.07 -10.86
CA GLY A 40 -1.55 -7.92 -11.66
C GLY A 40 -1.71 -6.67 -10.80
N GLY A 41 -1.99 -5.53 -11.45
CA GLY A 41 -2.26 -4.26 -10.79
C GLY A 41 -1.21 -3.19 -11.07
N VAL A 42 -1.47 -1.99 -10.55
CA VAL A 42 -0.64 -0.79 -10.77
C VAL A 42 0.82 -1.01 -10.36
N SER A 43 1.05 -1.67 -9.22
CA SER A 43 2.41 -1.97 -8.74
C SER A 43 3.16 -2.90 -9.69
N VAL A 44 2.49 -3.90 -10.26
CA VAL A 44 3.07 -4.82 -11.25
C VAL A 44 3.39 -4.10 -12.55
N ASP A 45 2.50 -3.23 -13.01
CA ASP A 45 2.71 -2.42 -14.22
C ASP A 45 3.94 -1.52 -14.07
N LEU A 46 4.10 -0.86 -12.91
CA LEU A 46 5.26 -0.03 -12.60
C LEU A 46 6.55 -0.84 -12.48
N ALA A 47 6.52 -2.01 -11.84
CA ALA A 47 7.69 -2.90 -11.75
C ALA A 47 8.17 -3.32 -13.14
N ARG A 48 7.26 -3.74 -14.01
CA ARG A 48 7.56 -4.12 -15.40
C ARG A 48 8.05 -2.93 -16.23
N ALA A 49 7.50 -1.73 -16.00
CA ALA A 49 7.95 -0.52 -16.69
C ALA A 49 9.37 -0.14 -16.28
N LEU A 50 9.71 -0.22 -14.99
CA LEU A 50 11.07 0.00 -14.48
C LEU A 50 12.04 -1.01 -15.06
N GLY A 51 11.71 -2.31 -15.09
CA GLY A 51 12.53 -3.33 -15.68
C GLY A 51 12.83 -3.06 -17.17
N ARG A 52 11.81 -2.67 -17.95
CA ARG A 52 12.02 -2.28 -19.36
C ARG A 52 12.94 -1.08 -19.52
N GLU A 53 12.82 -0.07 -18.65
CA GLU A 53 13.69 1.11 -18.71
C GLU A 53 15.15 0.79 -18.36
N LEU A 54 15.36 -0.14 -17.42
CA LEU A 54 16.69 -0.60 -17.02
C LEU A 54 17.28 -1.72 -17.90
N GLY A 55 16.46 -2.29 -18.80
CA GLY A 55 16.86 -3.45 -19.60
C GLY A 55 17.00 -4.75 -18.80
N LEU A 56 16.21 -4.89 -17.73
CA LEU A 56 16.23 -6.02 -16.79
C LEU A 56 14.99 -6.88 -16.88
N GLU A 57 15.15 -8.19 -16.71
CA GLU A 57 14.04 -9.07 -16.40
C GLU A 57 13.49 -8.77 -15.01
N VAL A 58 12.17 -8.88 -14.84
CA VAL A 58 11.47 -8.61 -13.57
C VAL A 58 11.00 -9.91 -12.96
N GLU A 59 11.44 -10.17 -11.74
CA GLU A 59 10.88 -11.20 -10.87
C GLU A 59 9.90 -10.58 -9.89
N LEU A 60 8.66 -11.05 -9.86
CA LEU A 60 7.63 -10.57 -8.94
C LEU A 60 7.60 -11.48 -7.70
N ILE A 61 7.92 -10.93 -6.53
CA ILE A 61 7.83 -11.62 -5.23
C ILE A 61 6.58 -11.11 -4.52
N VAL A 62 5.54 -11.94 -4.45
CA VAL A 62 4.20 -11.51 -4.00
C VAL A 62 3.95 -11.90 -2.56
N PHE A 63 3.57 -10.92 -1.76
CA PHE A 63 3.25 -11.06 -0.33
C PHE A 63 1.77 -10.74 -0.08
N GLY A 64 1.18 -11.41 0.91
CA GLY A 64 -0.20 -11.16 1.35
C GLY A 64 -0.34 -9.99 2.34
N ARG A 65 0.77 -9.49 2.91
CA ARG A 65 0.79 -8.44 3.92
C ARG A 65 1.84 -7.38 3.65
N ALA A 66 1.50 -6.13 3.96
CA ALA A 66 2.39 -4.98 3.74
C ALA A 66 3.72 -5.11 4.52
N ALA A 67 3.68 -5.58 5.76
CA ALA A 67 4.88 -5.75 6.58
C ALA A 67 5.89 -6.71 5.94
N GLU A 68 5.42 -7.86 5.41
CA GLU A 68 6.27 -8.84 4.73
C GLU A 68 6.92 -8.27 3.48
N SER A 69 6.13 -7.52 2.70
CA SER A 69 6.61 -6.84 1.49
C SER A 69 7.68 -5.78 1.81
N VAL A 70 7.49 -4.99 2.88
CA VAL A 70 8.48 -4.02 3.36
C VAL A 70 9.76 -4.71 3.82
N ASP A 71 9.63 -5.77 4.62
CA ASP A 71 10.77 -6.51 5.16
C ASP A 71 11.58 -7.22 4.08
N ALA A 72 10.94 -7.66 3.01
CA ALA A 72 11.63 -8.25 1.87
C ALA A 72 12.61 -7.27 1.19
N VAL A 73 12.22 -5.99 1.04
CA VAL A 73 13.11 -4.96 0.48
C VAL A 73 14.14 -4.53 1.52
N ARG A 74 13.75 -4.33 2.78
CA ARG A 74 14.68 -3.95 3.86
C ARG A 74 15.79 -4.97 4.04
N SER A 75 15.49 -6.26 3.93
CA SER A 75 16.45 -7.36 4.05
C SER A 75 17.11 -7.75 2.73
N GLU A 76 16.95 -6.95 1.68
CA GLU A 76 17.48 -7.16 0.33
C GLU A 76 17.08 -8.49 -0.34
N ARG A 77 15.99 -9.10 0.12
CA ARG A 77 15.35 -10.24 -0.59
C ARG A 77 14.58 -9.78 -1.83
N ALA A 78 14.29 -8.47 -1.92
CA ALA A 78 13.79 -7.80 -3.10
C ALA A 78 14.54 -6.46 -3.28
N ASP A 79 14.58 -5.96 -4.50
CA ASP A 79 15.39 -4.79 -4.87
C ASP A 79 14.56 -3.51 -4.86
N VAL A 80 13.28 -3.62 -5.19
CA VAL A 80 12.31 -2.51 -5.14
C VAL A 80 10.99 -2.99 -4.56
N GLY A 81 10.20 -2.05 -4.04
CA GLY A 81 8.86 -2.35 -3.55
C GLY A 81 7.93 -1.14 -3.61
N PHE A 82 6.66 -1.37 -3.23
CA PHE A 82 5.56 -0.42 -3.36
C PHE A 82 4.88 -0.27 -2.00
N PHE A 83 5.09 0.87 -1.33
CA PHE A 83 4.76 1.02 0.07
C PHE A 83 4.05 2.36 0.35
N ALA A 84 3.20 2.35 1.36
CA ALA A 84 2.81 3.60 1.99
C ALA A 84 4.02 4.23 2.70
N ILE A 85 4.27 5.50 2.47
CA ILE A 85 5.27 6.28 3.21
C ILE A 85 4.83 6.34 4.67
N ASP A 86 5.70 5.88 5.56
CA ASP A 86 5.50 5.93 7.01
C ASP A 86 6.84 6.04 7.74
N PRO A 87 6.95 6.86 8.80
CA PRO A 87 8.20 7.01 9.57
C PRO A 87 8.77 5.67 10.07
N ALA A 88 7.91 4.73 10.51
CA ALA A 88 8.34 3.41 10.98
C ALA A 88 8.94 2.53 9.86
N ARG A 89 8.65 2.84 8.60
CA ARG A 89 9.18 2.12 7.44
C ARG A 89 10.45 2.72 6.87
N SER A 90 10.77 3.98 7.22
CA SER A 90 11.90 4.72 6.64
C SER A 90 13.27 4.19 7.06
N GLN A 91 13.35 3.41 8.15
CA GLN A 91 14.60 2.82 8.57
C GLN A 91 15.03 1.73 7.57
N GLY A 92 16.18 1.90 6.95
CA GLY A 92 16.77 0.98 5.98
C GLY A 92 16.18 1.04 4.58
N LEU A 93 15.24 1.94 4.32
CA LEU A 93 14.61 2.15 3.00
C LEU A 93 14.72 3.62 2.58
N ARG A 94 14.80 3.83 1.27
CA ARG A 94 14.61 5.14 0.61
C ARG A 94 13.33 5.11 -0.19
N PHE A 95 12.50 6.13 -0.01
CA PHE A 95 11.24 6.29 -0.72
C PHE A 95 11.33 7.36 -1.79
N THR A 96 10.62 7.15 -2.87
CA THR A 96 10.31 8.21 -3.84
C THR A 96 9.23 9.15 -3.28
N ALA A 97 8.92 10.22 -4.00
CA ALA A 97 7.62 10.89 -3.84
C ALA A 97 6.48 9.90 -4.10
N PRO A 98 5.28 10.13 -3.56
CA PRO A 98 4.16 9.24 -3.79
C PRO A 98 3.71 9.27 -5.26
N TYR A 99 3.29 8.11 -5.78
CA TYR A 99 2.70 8.00 -7.12
C TYR A 99 1.18 7.91 -7.10
N VAL A 100 0.60 7.38 -6.00
CA VAL A 100 -0.84 7.25 -5.80
C VAL A 100 -1.22 7.64 -4.37
N LEU A 101 -2.36 8.28 -4.22
CA LEU A 101 -3.01 8.59 -2.95
C LEU A 101 -4.25 7.72 -2.79
N ILE A 102 -4.38 7.06 -1.63
CA ILE A 102 -5.52 6.22 -1.25
C ILE A 102 -6.07 6.74 0.08
N GLU A 103 -7.37 6.60 0.33
CA GLU A 103 -7.97 7.03 1.59
C GLU A 103 -8.08 5.88 2.59
N GLY A 104 -7.71 6.16 3.84
CA GLY A 104 -8.04 5.33 4.99
C GLY A 104 -9.36 5.79 5.61
N SER A 105 -10.29 4.87 5.80
CA SER A 105 -11.63 5.14 6.32
C SER A 105 -12.00 4.17 7.44
N TYR A 106 -13.09 4.46 8.15
CA TYR A 106 -13.66 3.60 9.17
C TYR A 106 -14.99 3.00 8.74
N LEU A 107 -15.21 1.76 9.12
CA LEU A 107 -16.45 1.02 8.97
C LEU A 107 -16.98 0.64 10.36
N VAL A 108 -18.28 0.74 10.56
CA VAL A 108 -18.94 0.39 11.81
C VAL A 108 -20.23 -0.39 11.53
N ALA A 109 -20.78 -1.05 12.55
CA ALA A 109 -22.11 -1.61 12.47
C ALA A 109 -23.16 -0.48 12.24
N GLN A 110 -24.23 -0.77 11.51
CA GLN A 110 -25.30 0.20 11.19
C GLN A 110 -25.87 0.86 12.44
N GLY A 111 -26.05 0.11 13.53
CA GLY A 111 -26.55 0.57 14.82
C GLY A 111 -25.51 1.24 15.72
N SER A 112 -24.24 1.34 15.31
CA SER A 112 -23.17 1.93 16.12
C SER A 112 -23.48 3.36 16.54
N PRO A 113 -23.20 3.77 17.79
CA PRO A 113 -23.33 5.16 18.24
C PRO A 113 -22.26 6.09 17.64
N VAL A 114 -21.16 5.54 17.10
CA VAL A 114 -20.10 6.33 16.44
C VAL A 114 -20.62 6.84 15.10
N ARG A 115 -20.65 8.16 14.91
CA ARG A 115 -21.24 8.80 13.72
C ARG A 115 -20.23 9.43 12.78
N ASP A 116 -19.05 9.76 13.29
CA ASP A 116 -17.99 10.44 12.57
C ASP A 116 -16.60 9.99 13.07
N ASN A 117 -15.57 10.43 12.39
CA ASN A 117 -14.18 10.08 12.73
C ASN A 117 -13.75 10.63 14.10
N ALA A 118 -14.25 11.79 14.52
CA ALA A 118 -13.93 12.37 15.81
C ALA A 118 -14.50 11.55 16.98
N GLY A 119 -15.59 10.83 16.74
CA GLY A 119 -16.21 9.94 17.71
C GLY A 119 -15.48 8.62 17.94
N VAL A 120 -14.45 8.29 17.13
CA VAL A 120 -13.72 7.02 17.24
C VAL A 120 -12.75 7.00 18.41
N ASP A 121 -11.98 8.07 18.62
CA ASP A 121 -10.96 8.12 19.66
C ASP A 121 -11.54 8.40 21.05
N ARG A 122 -12.18 7.39 21.63
CA ARG A 122 -12.80 7.45 22.96
C ARG A 122 -12.35 6.27 23.83
N PRO A 123 -12.29 6.45 25.17
CA PRO A 123 -12.02 5.34 26.09
C PRO A 123 -13.02 4.18 25.87
N GLY A 124 -12.47 2.97 25.77
CA GLY A 124 -13.25 1.75 25.57
C GLY A 124 -13.58 1.43 24.10
N THR A 125 -13.33 2.34 23.15
CA THR A 125 -13.45 2.02 21.71
C THR A 125 -12.32 1.11 21.26
N ARG A 126 -12.64 0.00 20.59
CA ARG A 126 -11.71 -0.96 19.99
C ARG A 126 -11.73 -0.79 18.47
N VAL A 127 -10.58 -0.49 17.89
CA VAL A 127 -10.42 -0.27 16.45
C VAL A 127 -9.62 -1.43 15.85
N ALA A 128 -10.27 -2.31 15.09
CA ALA A 128 -9.58 -3.39 14.39
C ALA A 128 -8.79 -2.85 13.20
N ALA A 129 -7.53 -3.23 13.09
CA ALA A 129 -6.64 -2.90 11.99
C ALA A 129 -5.74 -4.08 11.63
N GLY A 130 -5.46 -4.25 10.33
CA GLY A 130 -4.51 -5.26 9.86
C GLY A 130 -3.10 -4.94 10.34
N GLN A 131 -2.47 -5.86 11.05
CA GLN A 131 -1.15 -5.69 11.66
C GLN A 131 -0.10 -5.25 10.63
N GLY A 132 0.65 -4.18 10.94
CA GLY A 132 1.71 -3.62 10.10
C GLY A 132 1.20 -2.91 8.83
N SER A 133 -0.10 -2.71 8.69
CA SER A 133 -0.67 -1.87 7.63
C SER A 133 -0.34 -0.39 7.85
N ALA A 134 -0.50 0.44 6.81
CA ALA A 134 -0.28 1.89 6.92
C ALA A 134 -1.21 2.52 7.95
N TYR A 135 -2.46 2.06 8.01
CA TYR A 135 -3.44 2.57 8.96
C TYR A 135 -3.22 2.04 10.38
N ASP A 136 -2.71 0.81 10.59
CA ASP A 136 -2.27 0.36 11.92
C ASP A 136 -1.14 1.26 12.46
N LEU A 137 -0.11 1.50 11.65
CA LEU A 137 1.01 2.36 12.03
C LEU A 137 0.57 3.80 12.33
N PHE A 138 -0.34 4.34 11.52
CA PHE A 138 -0.91 5.67 11.71
C PHE A 138 -1.73 5.74 13.00
N LEU A 139 -2.70 4.85 13.16
CA LEU A 139 -3.62 4.84 14.31
C LEU A 139 -2.89 4.61 15.63
N SER A 140 -1.83 3.79 15.64
CA SER A 140 -0.99 3.56 16.81
C SER A 140 -0.26 4.83 17.29
N ARG A 141 -0.09 5.83 16.44
CA ARG A 141 0.50 7.12 16.80
C ARG A 141 -0.55 8.18 17.14
N GLU A 142 -1.68 8.15 16.47
CA GLU A 142 -2.67 9.23 16.52
C GLU A 142 -3.75 9.02 17.58
N LEU A 143 -4.21 7.78 17.79
CA LEU A 143 -5.23 7.49 18.80
C LEU A 143 -4.65 7.67 20.21
N ARG A 144 -5.42 8.32 21.07
CA ARG A 144 -5.04 8.65 22.45
C ARG A 144 -5.83 7.85 23.49
N ALA A 145 -7.09 7.53 23.17
CA ALA A 145 -8.01 6.91 24.10
C ALA A 145 -8.57 5.57 23.62
N ALA A 146 -8.77 5.42 22.31
CA ALA A 146 -9.19 4.17 21.70
C ALA A 146 -8.04 3.16 21.62
N GLN A 147 -8.36 1.87 21.59
CA GLN A 147 -7.40 0.78 21.50
C GLN A 147 -7.35 0.21 20.08
N VAL A 148 -6.14 -0.02 19.55
CA VAL A 148 -5.95 -0.67 18.25
C VAL A 148 -5.84 -2.18 18.47
N GLU A 149 -6.84 -2.91 17.95
CA GLU A 149 -6.88 -4.37 17.93
C GLU A 149 -6.25 -4.86 16.61
N ARG A 150 -5.04 -5.41 16.72
CA ARG A 150 -4.28 -5.88 15.55
C ARG A 150 -4.67 -7.29 15.17
N VAL A 151 -5.10 -7.44 13.92
CA VAL A 151 -5.50 -8.73 13.34
C VAL A 151 -4.66 -9.07 12.10
N ALA A 152 -4.75 -10.29 11.61
CA ALA A 152 -3.84 -10.82 10.58
C ALA A 152 -3.95 -10.12 9.21
N GLY A 153 -5.04 -9.41 8.92
CA GLY A 153 -5.25 -8.72 7.64
C GLY A 153 -6.70 -8.31 7.44
N ALA A 154 -7.04 -7.82 6.26
CA ALA A 154 -8.35 -7.25 5.98
C ALA A 154 -9.53 -8.20 6.27
N PRO A 155 -9.53 -9.49 5.89
CA PRO A 155 -10.64 -10.39 6.25
C PRO A 155 -10.86 -10.48 7.76
N ALA A 156 -9.78 -10.62 8.55
CA ALA A 156 -9.87 -10.70 10.00
C ALA A 156 -10.33 -9.38 10.66
N VAL A 157 -10.13 -8.23 10.00
CA VAL A 157 -10.69 -6.95 10.44
C VAL A 157 -12.22 -6.98 10.36
N LEU A 158 -12.77 -7.48 9.25
CA LEU A 158 -14.21 -7.62 9.06
C LEU A 158 -14.81 -8.63 10.07
N ASP A 159 -14.14 -9.77 10.26
CA ASP A 159 -14.57 -10.80 11.21
C ASP A 159 -14.62 -10.25 12.64
N ALA A 160 -13.59 -9.51 13.07
CA ALA A 160 -13.53 -8.89 14.39
C ALA A 160 -14.68 -7.88 14.62
N LEU A 161 -15.02 -7.06 13.59
CA LEU A 161 -16.15 -6.15 13.66
C LEU A 161 -17.47 -6.90 13.77
N LYS A 162 -17.70 -7.91 12.93
CA LYS A 162 -18.94 -8.71 12.93
C LYS A 162 -19.14 -9.53 14.21
N ALA A 163 -18.04 -10.03 14.76
CA ALA A 163 -18.07 -10.78 16.04
C ALA A 163 -18.18 -9.88 17.28
N GLY A 164 -18.22 -8.56 17.13
CA GLY A 164 -18.26 -7.62 18.25
C GLY A 164 -16.95 -7.60 19.07
N GLN A 165 -15.86 -8.11 18.52
CA GLN A 165 -14.52 -8.04 19.10
C GLN A 165 -13.90 -6.65 18.90
N ALA A 166 -14.37 -5.91 17.91
CA ALA A 166 -14.04 -4.50 17.68
C ALA A 166 -15.33 -3.70 17.44
N ASP A 167 -15.27 -2.42 17.75
CA ASP A 167 -16.39 -1.49 17.59
C ASP A 167 -16.31 -0.74 16.26
N VAL A 168 -15.07 -0.62 15.71
CA VAL A 168 -14.72 0.07 14.49
C VAL A 168 -13.71 -0.76 13.70
N ALA A 169 -13.89 -0.86 12.40
CA ALA A 169 -12.91 -1.42 11.47
C ALA A 169 -12.20 -0.28 10.72
N ALA A 170 -10.87 -0.29 10.72
CA ALA A 170 -10.05 0.62 9.95
C ALA A 170 -9.49 -0.07 8.71
N GLY A 171 -9.50 0.61 7.56
CA GLY A 171 -9.02 0.02 6.32
C GLY A 171 -8.96 0.99 5.16
N ILE A 172 -8.59 0.46 4.01
CA ILE A 172 -8.64 1.16 2.73
C ILE A 172 -10.12 1.39 2.37
N ARG A 173 -10.47 2.63 2.02
CA ARG A 173 -11.86 3.03 1.74
C ARG A 173 -12.57 2.07 0.78
N GLN A 174 -11.97 1.75 -0.36
CA GLN A 174 -12.58 0.90 -1.40
C GLN A 174 -12.92 -0.51 -0.88
N VAL A 175 -12.07 -1.07 -0.02
CA VAL A 175 -12.31 -2.37 0.60
C VAL A 175 -13.52 -2.29 1.55
N LEU A 176 -13.57 -1.24 2.37
CA LEU A 176 -14.65 -1.03 3.33
C LEU A 176 -15.98 -0.71 2.63
N GLU A 177 -15.96 0.05 1.54
CA GLU A 177 -17.12 0.32 0.68
C GLU A 177 -17.68 -0.98 0.09
N GLY A 178 -16.81 -1.86 -0.41
CA GLY A 178 -17.21 -3.18 -0.89
C GLY A 178 -17.90 -4.02 0.19
N TRP A 179 -17.41 -3.98 1.43
CA TRP A 179 -18.06 -4.70 2.54
C TRP A 179 -19.41 -4.08 2.93
N ALA A 180 -19.51 -2.75 2.98
CA ALA A 180 -20.78 -2.08 3.29
C ALA A 180 -21.81 -2.29 2.18
N ALA A 181 -21.39 -2.37 0.92
CA ALA A 181 -22.30 -2.66 -0.20
C ALA A 181 -22.82 -4.11 -0.17
N ALA A 182 -22.00 -5.04 0.31
CA ALA A 182 -22.36 -6.45 0.43
C ALA A 182 -23.17 -6.79 1.70
N ASP A 183 -23.09 -5.94 2.74
CA ASP A 183 -23.72 -6.19 4.04
C ASP A 183 -24.37 -4.89 4.59
N PRO A 184 -25.70 -4.75 4.47
CA PRO A 184 -26.43 -3.56 4.93
C PRO A 184 -26.43 -3.36 6.45
N SER A 185 -25.94 -4.34 7.22
CA SER A 185 -25.71 -4.17 8.66
C SER A 185 -24.48 -3.34 8.99
N LEU A 186 -23.69 -2.95 7.98
CA LEU A 186 -22.47 -2.15 8.08
C LEU A 186 -22.64 -0.80 7.38
N ARG A 187 -21.89 0.19 7.83
CA ARG A 187 -21.78 1.50 7.16
C ARG A 187 -20.40 2.12 7.33
N LEU A 188 -19.95 2.86 6.31
CA LEU A 188 -18.79 3.73 6.45
C LEU A 188 -19.10 4.94 7.33
N LEU A 189 -18.09 5.41 8.06
CA LEU A 189 -18.11 6.76 8.60
C LEU A 189 -17.79 7.78 7.49
N PRO A 190 -18.37 8.99 7.56
CA PRO A 190 -18.13 10.02 6.56
C PRO A 190 -16.67 10.50 6.59
N GLY A 191 -16.14 10.86 5.41
CA GLY A 191 -14.79 11.37 5.25
C GLY A 191 -13.71 10.28 5.36
N ARG A 192 -12.50 10.71 5.64
CA ARG A 192 -11.31 9.87 5.82
C ARG A 192 -10.59 10.27 7.10
N PHE A 193 -9.88 9.33 7.73
CA PHE A 193 -9.01 9.64 8.86
C PHE A 193 -7.54 9.84 8.44
N MET A 194 -7.14 9.30 7.27
CA MET A 194 -5.80 9.51 6.73
C MET A 194 -5.78 9.45 5.21
N VAL A 195 -4.72 10.00 4.62
CA VAL A 195 -4.32 9.77 3.23
C VAL A 195 -3.11 8.84 3.22
N ILE A 196 -3.24 7.70 2.57
CA ILE A 196 -2.18 6.72 2.39
C ILE A 196 -1.39 7.14 1.14
N ARG A 197 -0.15 7.57 1.33
CA ARG A 197 0.75 8.05 0.27
C ARG A 197 1.59 6.88 -0.22
N GLN A 198 1.22 6.29 -1.35
CA GLN A 198 1.92 5.13 -1.93
C GLN A 198 3.10 5.56 -2.78
N ALA A 199 4.28 5.07 -2.43
CA ALA A 199 5.54 5.36 -3.11
C ALA A 199 6.25 4.08 -3.54
N MET A 200 7.24 4.20 -4.42
CA MET A 200 8.23 3.15 -4.61
C MET A 200 9.35 3.32 -3.59
N GLY A 201 10.02 2.23 -3.26
CA GLY A 201 11.15 2.23 -2.35
C GLY A 201 12.18 1.19 -2.72
N LEU A 202 13.42 1.44 -2.29
CA LEU A 202 14.57 0.53 -2.44
C LEU A 202 15.38 0.51 -1.14
N PRO A 203 16.27 -0.48 -0.94
CA PRO A 203 17.16 -0.52 0.22
C PRO A 203 18.04 0.72 0.27
N ALA A 204 18.22 1.30 1.47
CA ALA A 204 19.01 2.53 1.65
C ALA A 204 20.47 2.36 1.20
N GLY A 205 21.02 1.14 1.24
CA GLY A 205 22.38 0.81 0.81
C GLY A 205 22.63 0.85 -0.69
N ARG A 206 21.59 1.04 -1.54
CA ARG A 206 21.74 1.06 -3.01
C ARG A 206 22.33 2.37 -3.57
N GLY A 207 22.58 3.35 -2.71
CA GLY A 207 23.23 4.61 -3.08
C GLY A 207 22.27 5.71 -3.54
N ASP A 208 22.80 6.93 -3.64
CA ASP A 208 22.01 8.12 -3.99
C ASP A 208 21.57 8.08 -5.45
N GLU A 209 22.46 7.66 -6.37
CA GLU A 209 22.16 7.60 -7.81
C GLU A 209 20.96 6.68 -8.10
N ALA A 210 20.91 5.50 -7.50
CA ALA A 210 19.76 4.60 -7.67
C ALA A 210 18.45 5.20 -7.12
N ALA A 211 18.53 5.90 -5.98
CA ALA A 211 17.38 6.56 -5.40
C ALA A 211 16.87 7.72 -6.27
N GLU A 212 17.76 8.54 -6.84
CA GLU A 212 17.42 9.63 -7.76
C GLU A 212 16.82 9.12 -9.07
N VAL A 213 17.37 8.04 -9.62
CA VAL A 213 16.84 7.41 -10.84
C VAL A 213 15.45 6.86 -10.59
N LEU A 214 15.22 6.18 -9.44
CA LEU A 214 13.90 5.67 -9.07
C LEU A 214 12.89 6.82 -8.86
N ALA A 215 13.31 7.91 -8.20
CA ALA A 215 12.49 9.10 -8.01
C ALA A 215 12.12 9.74 -9.35
N GLY A 216 13.09 9.93 -10.24
CA GLY A 216 12.85 10.45 -11.59
C GLY A 216 11.95 9.52 -12.43
N PHE A 217 12.08 8.22 -12.30
CA PHE A 217 11.17 7.25 -12.91
C PHE A 217 9.73 7.47 -12.47
N VAL A 218 9.48 7.58 -11.16
CA VAL A 218 8.13 7.80 -10.62
C VAL A 218 7.52 9.10 -11.15
N GLU A 219 8.28 10.20 -11.16
CA GLU A 219 7.79 11.47 -11.69
C GLU A 219 7.45 11.39 -13.19
N ARG A 220 8.28 10.71 -14.00
CA ARG A 220 7.96 10.46 -15.41
C ARG A 220 6.70 9.61 -15.59
N MET A 221 6.50 8.58 -14.76
CA MET A 221 5.29 7.73 -14.82
C MET A 221 4.03 8.50 -14.44
N LYS A 222 4.11 9.45 -13.52
CA LYS A 222 2.99 10.38 -13.22
C LYS A 222 2.73 11.33 -14.39
N ALA A 223 3.77 12.03 -14.83
CA ALA A 223 3.66 13.07 -15.87
C ALA A 223 3.20 12.52 -17.23
N SER A 224 3.61 11.30 -17.59
CA SER A 224 3.20 10.65 -18.86
C SER A 224 1.76 10.12 -18.85
N GLY A 225 1.06 10.18 -17.71
CA GLY A 225 -0.24 9.57 -17.55
C GLY A 225 -0.22 8.04 -17.38
N PHE A 226 0.98 7.42 -17.27
CA PHE A 226 1.10 5.97 -17.09
C PHE A 226 0.37 5.49 -15.85
N VAL A 227 0.54 6.19 -14.71
CA VAL A 227 -0.12 5.84 -13.44
C VAL A 227 -1.64 5.98 -13.56
N ALA A 228 -2.13 7.09 -14.13
CA ALA A 228 -3.56 7.28 -14.38
C ALA A 228 -4.14 6.20 -15.30
N GLY A 229 -3.43 5.88 -16.38
CA GLY A 229 -3.80 4.79 -17.29
C GLY A 229 -3.79 3.41 -16.62
N ALA A 230 -2.85 3.15 -15.70
CA ALA A 230 -2.81 1.91 -14.94
C ALA A 230 -4.01 1.80 -13.98
N LEU A 231 -4.34 2.86 -13.23
CA LEU A 231 -5.54 2.89 -12.38
C LEU A 231 -6.80 2.59 -13.20
N ALA A 232 -6.95 3.24 -14.36
CA ALA A 232 -8.10 3.02 -15.25
C ALA A 232 -8.17 1.59 -15.81
N ARG A 233 -7.05 1.02 -16.28
CA ARG A 233 -6.99 -0.36 -16.79
C ARG A 233 -7.38 -1.41 -15.76
N HIS A 234 -7.04 -1.16 -14.51
CA HIS A 234 -7.37 -2.06 -13.41
C HIS A 234 -8.70 -1.74 -12.73
N GLY A 235 -9.49 -0.78 -13.28
CA GLY A 235 -10.81 -0.43 -12.76
C GLY A 235 -10.78 0.18 -11.35
N ILE A 236 -9.69 0.86 -11.00
CA ILE A 236 -9.51 1.43 -9.66
C ILE A 236 -10.16 2.81 -9.60
N GLU A 237 -11.21 2.90 -8.79
CA GLU A 237 -11.90 4.15 -8.44
C GLU A 237 -11.51 4.63 -7.04
N GLY A 238 -11.69 5.92 -6.76
CA GLY A 238 -11.43 6.51 -5.43
C GLY A 238 -9.94 6.61 -5.03
N ALA A 239 -9.01 6.19 -5.90
CA ALA A 239 -7.60 6.49 -5.78
C ALA A 239 -7.23 7.58 -6.79
N SER A 240 -6.23 8.41 -6.46
CA SER A 240 -5.77 9.49 -7.32
C SER A 240 -4.27 9.44 -7.55
N VAL A 241 -3.83 9.90 -8.72
CA VAL A 241 -2.40 10.14 -8.96
C VAL A 241 -1.93 11.24 -8.01
N ALA A 242 -0.79 11.02 -7.36
CA ALA A 242 -0.22 12.02 -6.49
C ALA A 242 0.29 13.22 -7.33
N PRO A 243 0.19 14.46 -6.83
CA PRO A 243 0.78 15.63 -7.51
C PRO A 243 2.30 15.49 -7.66
N GLY A 244 2.86 16.22 -8.65
CA GLY A 244 4.32 16.35 -8.83
C GLY A 244 4.95 17.21 -7.76
#